data_a0749776a42a05c8106871755a050a5a
#
_entry.id   a0749776a42a05c8106871755a050a5a
#
_cell.length_a   1.000
_cell.length_b   1.000
_cell.length_c   1.000
_cell.angle_alpha   90.00
_cell.angle_beta   90.00
_cell.angle_gamma   90.00
#
_symmetry.space_group_name_H-M   'P 1'
#
loop_
_entity.id
_entity.type
_entity.pdbx_description
1 polymer ?
#
loop_
_entity_poly.entity_id
_entity_poly.type
_entity_poly.pdbx_seq_one_letter_code
_entity_poly.pdbx_strand_id
1 'polypeptide(L)'
;MDLEKKYHEKFGNYTGVKSLGWGNEETQKVRFKVLMEISGLQITDSVLDVGCGYGDLSYYFDNYLGIDLRNSAIITAKEKFEDKWKGLFQSNFLNQSIFDINERYDWCFASGVFALKDNWEEITKSTIEKMFSICKKGIGFNLLSNSCSNKDIDMKHCTVEDVSFLMHSVTDNYVIRNDYLSNDLTVYAYKG
;
A
#
# COMPACT_ATOMS: atom_id res chain seq x y z
N MET A 1 8.37 1.27 17.89
CA MET A 1 9.56 1.34 17.00
C MET A 1 9.24 2.31 15.88
N ASP A 2 10.17 3.21 15.55
CA ASP A 2 9.95 4.27 14.59
C ASP A 2 10.19 3.74 13.15
N LEU A 3 9.11 3.38 12.45
CA LEU A 3 9.13 2.91 11.07
C LEU A 3 9.63 4.00 10.11
N GLU A 4 9.30 5.27 10.36
CA GLU A 4 9.76 6.39 9.56
C GLU A 4 11.28 6.47 9.57
N LYS A 5 11.89 6.36 10.75
CA LYS A 5 13.35 6.37 10.91
C LYS A 5 14.02 5.23 10.13
N LYS A 6 13.47 4.02 10.19
CA LYS A 6 14.01 2.87 9.46
C LYS A 6 13.92 3.02 7.95
N TYR A 7 12.79 3.51 7.46
CA TYR A 7 12.66 3.82 6.04
C TYR A 7 13.68 4.88 5.61
N HIS A 8 13.88 5.91 6.43
CA HIS A 8 14.87 6.95 6.14
C HIS A 8 16.31 6.40 6.14
N GLU A 9 16.66 5.58 7.12
CA GLU A 9 17.99 4.94 7.19
C GLU A 9 18.28 4.06 5.97
N LYS A 10 17.29 3.30 5.49
CA LYS A 10 17.46 2.38 4.36
C LYS A 10 17.38 3.07 3.00
N PHE A 11 16.48 4.01 2.81
CA PHE A 11 16.15 4.58 1.51
C PHE A 11 16.40 6.08 1.39
N GLY A 12 16.75 6.77 2.47
CA GLY A 12 16.90 8.24 2.50
C GLY A 12 18.00 8.80 1.62
N ASN A 13 18.98 7.97 1.21
CA ASN A 13 20.04 8.37 0.28
C ASN A 13 19.64 8.26 -1.21
N TYR A 14 18.47 7.72 -1.51
CA TYR A 14 17.95 7.61 -2.87
C TYR A 14 17.01 8.79 -3.18
N THR A 15 16.78 9.01 -4.48
CA THR A 15 15.84 10.02 -4.99
C THR A 15 14.73 9.36 -5.82
N GLY A 16 13.62 10.08 -6.03
CA GLY A 16 12.47 9.59 -6.77
C GLY A 16 11.88 8.33 -6.16
N VAL A 17 11.35 7.43 -6.96
CA VAL A 17 10.68 6.20 -6.50
C VAL A 17 11.59 5.26 -5.69
N LYS A 18 12.90 5.35 -5.87
CA LYS A 18 13.87 4.55 -5.08
C LYS A 18 13.90 4.95 -3.61
N SER A 19 13.67 6.22 -3.28
CA SER A 19 13.55 6.68 -1.89
C SER A 19 12.29 6.17 -1.19
N LEU A 20 11.34 5.64 -1.96
CA LEU A 20 10.15 4.94 -1.50
C LEU A 20 10.34 3.41 -1.42
N GLY A 21 11.56 2.91 -1.69
CA GLY A 21 11.84 1.48 -1.71
C GLY A 21 11.50 0.76 -3.02
N TRP A 22 11.12 1.49 -4.07
CA TRP A 22 10.84 0.89 -5.38
C TRP A 22 12.12 0.68 -6.19
N GLY A 23 12.21 -0.44 -6.90
CA GLY A 23 13.33 -0.70 -7.81
C GLY A 23 13.38 0.31 -8.97
N ASN A 24 12.23 0.57 -9.58
CA ASN A 24 12.02 1.55 -10.65
C ASN A 24 10.53 1.89 -10.82
N GLU A 25 10.24 2.90 -11.62
CA GLU A 25 8.86 3.37 -11.89
C GLU A 25 8.02 2.36 -12.67
N GLU A 26 8.63 1.57 -13.54
CA GLU A 26 7.92 0.59 -14.36
C GLU A 26 7.32 -0.51 -13.48
N THR A 27 8.10 -1.08 -12.58
CA THR A 27 7.61 -2.09 -11.64
C THR A 27 6.58 -1.54 -10.66
N GLN A 28 6.68 -0.27 -10.26
CA GLN A 28 5.65 0.41 -9.47
C GLN A 28 4.32 0.47 -10.24
N LYS A 29 4.34 0.92 -11.50
CA LYS A 29 3.15 1.01 -12.36
C LYS A 29 2.49 -0.35 -12.59
N VAL A 30 3.29 -1.41 -12.77
CA VAL A 30 2.76 -2.78 -12.89
C VAL A 30 1.99 -3.18 -11.64
N ARG A 31 2.53 -2.91 -10.43
CA ARG A 31 1.85 -3.21 -9.16
C ARG A 31 0.55 -2.43 -8.99
N PHE A 32 0.54 -1.14 -9.33
CA PHE A 32 -0.69 -0.34 -9.30
C PHE A 32 -1.74 -0.88 -10.26
N LYS A 33 -1.33 -1.24 -11.50
CA LYS A 33 -2.23 -1.85 -12.46
C LYS A 33 -2.86 -3.13 -11.89
N VAL A 34 -2.04 -4.01 -11.32
CA VAL A 34 -2.54 -5.25 -10.72
C VAL A 34 -3.44 -4.96 -9.52
N LEU A 35 -3.11 -4.03 -8.63
CA LEU A 35 -4.00 -3.64 -7.53
C LEU A 35 -5.38 -3.19 -8.03
N MET A 36 -5.44 -2.46 -9.14
CA MET A 36 -6.69 -1.97 -9.73
C MET A 36 -7.50 -3.06 -10.45
N GLU A 37 -6.94 -4.25 -10.68
CA GLU A 37 -7.68 -5.40 -11.24
C GLU A 37 -8.57 -6.10 -10.20
N ILE A 38 -8.65 -5.59 -8.97
CA ILE A 38 -9.55 -6.10 -7.94
C ILE A 38 -11.00 -6.05 -8.42
N SER A 39 -11.72 -7.17 -8.26
CA SER A 39 -13.09 -7.29 -8.78
C SER A 39 -14.06 -6.34 -8.08
N GLY A 40 -14.87 -5.64 -8.86
CA GLY A 40 -15.90 -4.72 -8.35
C GLY A 40 -15.42 -3.28 -8.09
N LEU A 41 -14.14 -2.97 -8.36
CA LEU A 41 -13.62 -1.59 -8.27
C LEU A 41 -14.26 -0.71 -9.34
N GLN A 42 -14.75 0.48 -8.91
CA GLN A 42 -15.28 1.52 -9.78
C GLN A 42 -14.47 2.81 -9.61
N ILE A 43 -14.33 3.61 -10.66
CA ILE A 43 -13.59 4.89 -10.61
C ILE A 43 -14.20 5.89 -9.61
N THR A 44 -15.49 5.76 -9.33
CA THR A 44 -16.23 6.61 -8.37
C THR A 44 -16.13 6.14 -6.92
N ASP A 45 -15.54 4.97 -6.68
CA ASP A 45 -15.37 4.44 -5.33
C ASP A 45 -14.43 5.31 -4.50
N SER A 46 -14.71 5.41 -3.22
CA SER A 46 -13.82 6.05 -2.26
C SER A 46 -12.64 5.14 -1.93
N VAL A 47 -11.42 5.66 -2.09
CA VAL A 47 -10.18 4.92 -1.91
C VAL A 47 -9.33 5.54 -0.82
N LEU A 48 -8.90 4.70 0.15
CA LEU A 48 -7.83 5.02 1.08
C LEU A 48 -6.54 4.30 0.63
N ASP A 49 -5.47 5.06 0.39
CA ASP A 49 -4.14 4.55 0.06
C ASP A 49 -3.21 4.66 1.27
N VAL A 50 -2.87 3.52 1.86
CA VAL A 50 -2.07 3.41 3.08
C VAL A 50 -0.60 3.29 2.72
N GLY A 51 0.22 4.24 3.20
CA GLY A 51 1.62 4.37 2.78
C GLY A 51 1.72 4.89 1.35
N CYS A 52 0.96 5.94 1.02
CA CYS A 52 0.80 6.48 -0.34
C CYS A 52 2.09 7.01 -0.98
N GLY A 53 3.16 7.21 -0.19
CA GLY A 53 4.41 7.79 -0.67
C GLY A 53 4.20 9.15 -1.33
N TYR A 54 4.60 9.27 -2.59
CA TYR A 54 4.44 10.50 -3.40
C TYR A 54 3.07 10.60 -4.09
N GLY A 55 2.09 9.77 -3.70
CA GLY A 55 0.70 9.86 -4.14
C GLY A 55 0.42 9.34 -5.55
N ASP A 56 1.32 8.55 -6.15
CA ASP A 56 1.21 8.14 -7.55
C ASP A 56 -0.07 7.36 -7.86
N LEU A 57 -0.60 6.58 -6.91
CA LEU A 57 -1.85 5.84 -7.10
C LEU A 57 -3.05 6.78 -7.27
N SER A 58 -2.98 8.03 -6.76
CA SER A 58 -4.04 9.03 -6.90
C SER A 58 -4.41 9.39 -8.34
N TYR A 59 -3.53 9.12 -9.32
CA TYR A 59 -3.82 9.34 -10.74
C TYR A 59 -5.06 8.61 -11.23
N TYR A 60 -5.38 7.49 -10.60
CA TYR A 60 -6.41 6.55 -11.07
C TYR A 60 -7.77 6.74 -10.43
N PHE A 61 -7.90 7.68 -9.44
CA PHE A 61 -9.12 7.83 -8.67
C PHE A 61 -9.53 9.31 -8.54
N ASP A 62 -10.84 9.55 -8.53
CA ASP A 62 -11.41 10.88 -8.29
C ASP A 62 -11.74 11.11 -6.81
N ASN A 63 -12.08 10.03 -6.08
CA ASN A 63 -12.38 10.06 -4.65
C ASN A 63 -11.31 9.30 -3.86
N TYR A 64 -10.24 10.01 -3.50
CA TYR A 64 -9.01 9.42 -2.97
C TYR A 64 -8.50 10.16 -1.74
N LEU A 65 -8.03 9.41 -0.75
CA LEU A 65 -7.20 9.88 0.35
C LEU A 65 -5.93 9.04 0.43
N GLY A 66 -4.77 9.68 0.38
CA GLY A 66 -3.47 9.06 0.65
C GLY A 66 -2.98 9.41 2.05
N ILE A 67 -2.52 8.42 2.80
CA ILE A 67 -1.85 8.62 4.10
C ILE A 67 -0.45 8.02 4.07
N ASP A 68 0.50 8.71 4.70
CA ASP A 68 1.87 8.21 4.90
C ASP A 68 2.40 8.72 6.24
N LEU A 69 3.20 7.91 6.93
CA LEU A 69 3.85 8.30 8.18
C LEU A 69 4.97 9.33 7.96
N ARG A 70 5.56 9.37 6.75
CA ARG A 70 6.65 10.29 6.40
C ARG A 70 6.08 11.62 5.93
N ASN A 71 6.24 12.65 6.75
CA ASN A 71 5.81 14.00 6.42
C ASN A 71 6.45 14.54 5.11
N SER A 72 7.72 14.20 4.85
CA SER A 72 8.41 14.57 3.60
C SER A 72 7.75 13.99 2.35
N ALA A 73 7.26 12.74 2.42
CA ALA A 73 6.53 12.12 1.32
C ALA A 73 5.20 12.84 1.06
N ILE A 74 4.48 13.20 2.11
CA ILE A 74 3.21 13.94 2.02
C ILE A 74 3.40 15.34 1.43
N ILE A 75 4.48 16.06 1.80
CA ILE A 75 4.80 17.36 1.21
C ILE A 75 5.00 17.19 -0.30
N THR A 76 5.84 16.23 -0.72
CA THR A 76 6.08 15.94 -2.14
C THR A 76 4.79 15.53 -2.88
N ALA A 77 3.93 14.72 -2.27
CA ALA A 77 2.65 14.32 -2.86
C ALA A 77 1.73 15.54 -3.08
N LYS A 78 1.62 16.43 -2.10
CA LYS A 78 0.83 17.66 -2.21
C LYS A 78 1.31 18.55 -3.33
N GLU A 79 2.62 18.81 -3.40
CA GLU A 79 3.23 19.62 -4.46
C GLU A 79 3.00 19.00 -5.85
N LYS A 80 3.22 17.68 -5.97
CA LYS A 80 3.08 16.95 -7.23
C LYS A 80 1.66 16.96 -7.78
N PHE A 81 0.65 16.96 -6.92
CA PHE A 81 -0.76 16.86 -7.29
C PHE A 81 -1.57 18.14 -6.98
N GLU A 82 -0.90 19.27 -6.74
CA GLU A 82 -1.56 20.54 -6.43
C GLU A 82 -2.64 20.90 -7.45
N ASP A 83 -2.34 20.80 -8.73
CA ASP A 83 -3.29 21.17 -9.79
C ASP A 83 -4.47 20.19 -9.89
N LYS A 84 -4.25 18.91 -9.64
CA LYS A 84 -5.33 17.88 -9.66
C LYS A 84 -6.38 18.13 -8.59
N TRP A 85 -5.94 18.59 -7.40
CA TRP A 85 -6.80 18.74 -6.24
C TRP A 85 -7.12 20.19 -5.90
N LYS A 86 -6.82 21.10 -6.82
CA LYS A 86 -7.06 22.54 -6.67
C LYS A 86 -8.54 22.85 -6.45
N GLY A 87 -8.81 23.62 -5.39
CA GLY A 87 -10.18 24.05 -5.05
C GLY A 87 -10.97 23.07 -4.18
N LEU A 88 -10.41 21.94 -3.79
CA LEU A 88 -11.01 21.07 -2.79
C LEU A 88 -10.73 21.60 -1.37
N PHE A 89 -11.74 21.53 -0.51
CA PHE A 89 -11.65 22.02 0.87
C PHE A 89 -10.76 21.16 1.78
N GLN A 90 -10.48 19.91 1.40
CA GLN A 90 -9.66 18.97 2.17
C GLN A 90 -8.43 18.54 1.37
N SER A 91 -7.32 18.38 2.09
CA SER A 91 -6.12 17.78 1.51
C SER A 91 -6.33 16.30 1.27
N ASN A 92 -6.05 15.86 0.06
CA ASN A 92 -6.13 14.44 -0.31
C ASN A 92 -4.89 13.64 0.11
N PHE A 93 -3.96 14.28 0.84
CA PHE A 93 -2.77 13.65 1.39
C PHE A 93 -2.57 14.10 2.83
N LEU A 94 -2.48 13.15 3.77
CA LEU A 94 -2.33 13.41 5.19
C LEU A 94 -1.12 12.67 5.77
N ASN A 95 -0.34 13.36 6.61
CA ASN A 95 0.68 12.73 7.42
C ASN A 95 0.00 12.12 8.66
N GLN A 96 -0.41 10.86 8.53
CA GLN A 96 -1.24 10.21 9.54
C GLN A 96 -1.04 8.70 9.51
N SER A 97 -1.21 8.06 10.67
CA SER A 97 -1.29 6.61 10.79
C SER A 97 -2.67 6.09 10.37
N ILE A 98 -2.72 4.90 9.78
CA ILE A 98 -4.00 4.22 9.52
C ILE A 98 -4.81 3.99 10.81
N PHE A 99 -4.15 3.83 11.94
CA PHE A 99 -4.82 3.60 13.23
C PHE A 99 -5.60 4.81 13.73
N ASP A 100 -5.31 6.01 13.21
CA ASP A 100 -6.03 7.24 13.53
C ASP A 100 -7.22 7.50 12.57
N ILE A 101 -7.35 6.70 11.50
CA ILE A 101 -8.46 6.79 10.54
C ILE A 101 -9.70 6.11 11.12
N ASN A 102 -10.81 6.85 11.18
CA ASN A 102 -12.10 6.36 11.65
C ASN A 102 -13.18 6.32 10.56
N GLU A 103 -12.95 7.03 9.47
CA GLU A 103 -13.83 7.06 8.31
C GLU A 103 -13.78 5.72 7.56
N ARG A 104 -14.87 5.42 6.83
CA ARG A 104 -14.98 4.20 6.01
C ARG A 104 -14.84 4.53 4.53
N TYR A 105 -14.06 3.73 3.84
CA TYR A 105 -13.80 3.82 2.39
C TYR A 105 -14.37 2.60 1.69
N ASP A 106 -14.69 2.72 0.39
CA ASP A 106 -15.11 1.56 -0.38
C ASP A 106 -13.97 0.56 -0.48
N TRP A 107 -12.77 1.04 -0.76
CA TRP A 107 -11.55 0.24 -0.86
C TRP A 107 -10.41 0.83 -0.03
N CYS A 108 -9.58 -0.05 0.54
CA CYS A 108 -8.29 0.35 1.11
C CYS A 108 -7.17 -0.37 0.37
N PHE A 109 -6.18 0.38 -0.11
CA PHE A 109 -5.01 -0.15 -0.79
C PHE A 109 -3.74 0.09 0.03
N ALA A 110 -2.74 -0.80 -0.12
CA ALA A 110 -1.39 -0.62 0.43
C ALA A 110 -0.36 -1.20 -0.54
N SER A 111 0.44 -0.35 -1.17
CA SER A 111 1.44 -0.77 -2.14
C SER A 111 2.86 -0.49 -1.66
N GLY A 112 3.69 -1.54 -1.50
CA GLY A 112 5.07 -1.43 -1.06
C GLY A 112 5.27 -1.15 0.44
N VAL A 113 4.22 -1.28 1.24
CA VAL A 113 4.23 -0.94 2.69
C VAL A 113 4.85 -2.06 3.52
N PHE A 114 4.62 -3.31 3.16
CA PHE A 114 4.92 -4.50 3.96
C PHE A 114 6.25 -5.16 3.60
N ALA A 115 7.27 -4.36 3.27
CA ALA A 115 8.53 -4.89 2.81
C ALA A 115 9.56 -5.08 3.94
N LEU A 116 9.58 -4.24 4.98
CA LEU A 116 10.56 -4.30 6.06
C LEU A 116 10.32 -5.50 6.98
N LYS A 117 11.41 -6.21 7.34
CA LYS A 117 11.36 -7.45 8.11
C LYS A 117 11.06 -7.28 9.58
N ASP A 118 11.46 -6.16 10.18
CA ASP A 118 11.34 -5.93 11.61
C ASP A 118 9.89 -5.84 12.09
N ASN A 119 9.53 -6.69 13.06
CA ASN A 119 8.16 -6.83 13.60
C ASN A 119 7.09 -7.00 12.50
N TRP A 120 7.49 -7.61 11.40
CA TRP A 120 6.68 -7.71 10.20
C TRP A 120 5.30 -8.33 10.47
N GLU A 121 5.25 -9.41 11.21
CA GLU A 121 4.00 -10.14 11.47
C GLU A 121 2.99 -9.28 12.22
N GLU A 122 3.42 -8.62 13.30
CA GLU A 122 2.55 -7.77 14.11
C GLU A 122 2.08 -6.53 13.32
N ILE A 123 3.02 -5.82 12.68
CA ILE A 123 2.72 -4.60 11.94
C ILE A 123 1.84 -4.90 10.72
N THR A 124 2.18 -5.93 9.95
CA THR A 124 1.43 -6.30 8.75
C THR A 124 0.02 -6.77 9.11
N LYS A 125 -0.10 -7.67 10.06
CA LYS A 125 -1.39 -8.20 10.51
C LYS A 125 -2.29 -7.08 11.04
N SER A 126 -1.82 -6.27 11.99
CA SER A 126 -2.62 -5.19 12.58
C SER A 126 -3.04 -4.14 11.54
N THR A 127 -2.15 -3.81 10.60
CA THR A 127 -2.46 -2.88 9.50
C THR A 127 -3.53 -3.44 8.58
N ILE A 128 -3.41 -4.70 8.15
CA ILE A 128 -4.40 -5.37 7.28
C ILE A 128 -5.75 -5.49 7.99
N GLU A 129 -5.78 -5.90 9.27
CA GLU A 129 -7.00 -5.97 10.07
C GLU A 129 -7.67 -4.59 10.17
N LYS A 130 -6.90 -3.51 10.39
CA LYS A 130 -7.43 -2.15 10.43
C LYS A 130 -7.95 -1.73 9.05
N MET A 131 -7.21 -1.94 7.96
CA MET A 131 -7.69 -1.70 6.59
C MET A 131 -9.02 -2.42 6.35
N PHE A 132 -9.07 -3.70 6.69
CA PHE A 132 -10.26 -4.51 6.50
C PHE A 132 -11.43 -4.04 7.37
N SER A 133 -11.20 -3.57 8.59
CA SER A 133 -12.25 -3.07 9.47
C SER A 133 -12.95 -1.81 8.93
N ILE A 134 -12.20 -0.93 8.26
CA ILE A 134 -12.71 0.36 7.75
C ILE A 134 -13.09 0.33 6.27
N CYS A 135 -12.82 -0.75 5.52
CA CYS A 135 -13.31 -0.88 4.15
C CYS A 135 -14.78 -1.33 4.13
N LYS A 136 -15.49 -0.98 3.05
CA LYS A 136 -16.89 -1.39 2.79
C LYS A 136 -16.96 -2.56 1.81
N LYS A 137 -16.07 -2.61 0.80
CA LYS A 137 -16.06 -3.61 -0.27
C LYS A 137 -14.88 -4.57 -0.14
N GLY A 138 -13.68 -4.05 0.13
CA GLY A 138 -12.50 -4.88 0.27
C GLY A 138 -11.19 -4.11 0.37
N ILE A 139 -10.10 -4.86 0.38
CA ILE A 139 -8.74 -4.33 0.42
C ILE A 139 -7.88 -4.98 -0.65
N GLY A 140 -6.87 -4.24 -1.12
CA GLY A 140 -5.83 -4.76 -2.01
C GLY A 140 -4.45 -4.34 -1.50
N PHE A 141 -3.51 -5.27 -1.45
CA PHE A 141 -2.14 -4.96 -1.05
C PHE A 141 -1.14 -5.90 -1.71
N ASN A 142 0.14 -5.51 -1.73
CA ASN A 142 1.20 -6.37 -2.22
C ASN A 142 2.29 -6.64 -1.17
N LEU A 143 2.98 -7.75 -1.38
CA LEU A 143 4.05 -8.30 -0.57
C LEU A 143 5.20 -8.75 -1.47
N LEU A 144 6.42 -8.82 -0.94
CA LEU A 144 7.52 -9.42 -1.67
C LEU A 144 7.41 -10.94 -1.70
N SER A 145 7.53 -11.51 -2.90
CA SER A 145 7.49 -12.96 -3.11
C SER A 145 8.79 -13.63 -2.74
N ASN A 146 8.69 -14.80 -2.10
CA ASN A 146 9.82 -15.67 -1.82
C ASN A 146 10.41 -16.33 -3.11
N SER A 147 9.71 -16.24 -4.24
CA SER A 147 10.19 -16.72 -5.55
C SER A 147 11.26 -15.82 -6.19
N CYS A 148 11.53 -14.65 -5.57
CA CYS A 148 12.57 -13.74 -6.03
C CYS A 148 13.97 -14.37 -5.90
N SER A 149 14.79 -14.30 -6.96
CA SER A 149 16.17 -14.79 -6.96
C SER A 149 17.13 -13.92 -6.16
N ASN A 150 16.85 -12.61 -6.09
CA ASN A 150 17.66 -11.61 -5.39
C ASN A 150 16.89 -11.09 -4.17
N LYS A 151 17.18 -11.65 -2.98
CA LYS A 151 16.52 -11.30 -1.73
C LYS A 151 17.39 -10.37 -0.91
N ASP A 152 16.84 -9.21 -0.56
CA ASP A 152 17.43 -8.32 0.43
C ASP A 152 17.19 -8.92 1.84
N ILE A 153 18.26 -9.02 2.64
CA ILE A 153 18.23 -9.63 3.98
C ILE A 153 17.32 -8.89 4.96
N ASP A 154 17.16 -7.60 4.77
CA ASP A 154 16.34 -6.73 5.63
C ASP A 154 14.86 -6.69 5.19
N MET A 155 14.53 -7.38 4.09
CA MET A 155 13.18 -7.44 3.56
C MET A 155 12.52 -8.77 3.89
N LYS A 156 11.24 -8.74 4.20
CA LYS A 156 10.40 -9.94 4.36
C LYS A 156 9.90 -10.40 3.00
N HIS A 157 10.26 -11.61 2.64
CA HIS A 157 9.74 -12.30 1.47
C HIS A 157 8.78 -13.41 1.93
N CYS A 158 7.59 -13.46 1.34
CA CYS A 158 6.51 -14.36 1.74
C CYS A 158 6.30 -15.46 0.70
N THR A 159 5.95 -16.65 1.17
CA THR A 159 5.36 -17.71 0.34
C THR A 159 3.84 -17.49 0.22
N VAL A 160 3.19 -18.21 -0.69
CA VAL A 160 1.72 -18.21 -0.80
C VAL A 160 1.09 -18.77 0.50
N GLU A 161 1.74 -19.75 1.12
CA GLU A 161 1.31 -20.33 2.39
C GLU A 161 1.35 -19.32 3.54
N ASP A 162 2.44 -18.52 3.66
CA ASP A 162 2.55 -17.44 4.66
C ASP A 162 1.38 -16.46 4.51
N VAL A 163 1.08 -16.09 3.27
CA VAL A 163 -0.01 -15.14 2.95
C VAL A 163 -1.37 -15.74 3.23
N SER A 164 -1.59 -17.02 2.86
CA SER A 164 -2.84 -17.73 3.16
C SER A 164 -3.08 -17.80 4.67
N PHE A 165 -2.06 -18.14 5.43
CA PHE A 165 -2.16 -18.19 6.90
C PHE A 165 -2.53 -16.81 7.49
N LEU A 166 -1.91 -15.76 7.00
CA LEU A 166 -2.23 -14.38 7.40
C LEU A 166 -3.71 -14.05 7.08
N MET A 167 -4.17 -14.39 5.86
CA MET A 167 -5.52 -14.03 5.40
C MET A 167 -6.62 -14.78 6.13
N HIS A 168 -6.43 -16.03 6.53
CA HIS A 168 -7.41 -16.78 7.34
C HIS A 168 -7.74 -16.11 8.69
N SER A 169 -6.84 -15.25 9.21
CA SER A 169 -7.16 -14.47 10.40
C SER A 169 -8.01 -13.22 10.10
N VAL A 170 -8.20 -12.86 8.82
CA VAL A 170 -8.90 -11.64 8.38
C VAL A 170 -10.22 -11.97 7.68
N THR A 171 -10.18 -12.87 6.69
CA THR A 171 -11.34 -13.32 5.90
C THR A 171 -10.97 -14.58 5.11
N ASP A 172 -11.96 -15.43 4.83
CA ASP A 172 -11.83 -16.56 3.90
C ASP A 172 -12.09 -16.16 2.42
N ASN A 173 -12.57 -14.94 2.19
CA ASN A 173 -12.88 -14.43 0.85
C ASN A 173 -11.73 -13.59 0.29
N TYR A 174 -10.70 -14.26 -0.24
CA TYR A 174 -9.53 -13.61 -0.80
C TYR A 174 -8.97 -14.31 -2.05
N VAL A 175 -8.16 -13.56 -2.80
CA VAL A 175 -7.39 -14.04 -3.96
C VAL A 175 -5.94 -13.62 -3.81
N ILE A 176 -5.01 -14.53 -4.10
CA ILE A 176 -3.58 -14.24 -4.19
C ILE A 176 -3.16 -14.30 -5.66
N ARG A 177 -2.53 -13.23 -6.15
CA ARG A 177 -1.94 -13.10 -7.49
C ARG A 177 -0.42 -13.13 -7.40
N ASN A 178 0.22 -13.98 -8.22
CA ASN A 178 1.68 -14.08 -8.34
C ASN A 178 2.14 -14.28 -9.80
N ASP A 179 1.30 -13.86 -10.75
CA ASP A 179 1.41 -14.13 -12.18
C ASP A 179 1.92 -12.94 -13.02
N TYR A 180 2.46 -11.89 -12.37
CA TYR A 180 2.84 -10.65 -13.06
C TYR A 180 4.31 -10.23 -12.85
N LEU A 181 4.85 -10.29 -11.65
CA LEU A 181 6.27 -10.07 -11.33
C LEU A 181 6.76 -11.20 -10.44
N SER A 182 7.93 -11.77 -10.75
CA SER A 182 8.50 -12.91 -10.00
C SER A 182 8.82 -12.60 -8.54
N ASN A 183 8.99 -11.31 -8.21
CA ASN A 183 9.35 -10.85 -6.88
C ASN A 183 8.17 -10.26 -6.09
N ASP A 184 6.93 -10.48 -6.54
CA ASP A 184 5.77 -9.83 -5.94
C ASP A 184 4.56 -10.78 -5.80
N LEU A 185 3.76 -10.52 -4.78
CA LEU A 185 2.46 -11.14 -4.53
C LEU A 185 1.45 -10.01 -4.32
N THR A 186 0.30 -10.09 -4.97
CA THR A 186 -0.83 -9.20 -4.68
C THR A 186 -1.99 -9.99 -4.06
N VAL A 187 -2.57 -9.43 -3.02
CA VAL A 187 -3.73 -9.99 -2.32
C VAL A 187 -4.92 -9.07 -2.52
N TYR A 188 -6.05 -9.64 -2.88
CA TYR A 188 -7.36 -9.00 -2.82
C TYR A 188 -8.19 -9.70 -1.77
N ALA A 189 -8.76 -8.97 -0.83
CA ALA A 189 -9.66 -9.51 0.18
C ALA A 189 -10.97 -8.74 0.17
N TYR A 190 -12.08 -9.45 0.20
CA TYR A 190 -13.41 -8.91 -0.02
C TYR A 190 -14.25 -8.99 1.25
N LYS A 191 -15.11 -7.99 1.43
CA LYS A 191 -16.23 -8.09 2.36
C LYS A 191 -17.26 -9.07 1.80
N GLY A 192 -17.87 -9.84 2.69
CA GLY A 192 -19.00 -10.72 2.35
C GLY A 192 -20.28 -9.95 2.10
#